data_90ae0bd5f941fdb1224fcfa2d9a4f65e
#
_entry.id   90ae0bd5f941fdb1224fcfa2d9a4f65e
#
_cell.length_a   1.000
_cell.length_b   1.000
_cell.length_c   1.000
_cell.angle_alpha   90.00
_cell.angle_beta   90.00
_cell.angle_gamma   90.00
#
_symmetry.space_group_name_H-M   'P 1'
#
loop_
_entity.id
_entity.type
_entity.pdbx_description
1 polymer ?
#
loop_
_entity_poly.entity_id
_entity_poly.type
_entity_poly.pdbx_seq_one_letter_code
_entity_poly.pdbx_strand_id
1 'polypeptide(L)'
;MSLSNPSLPKSVLALRTYTAKCFFHDLVAGVTVGLVALPLAMAFGIASGVTPQAGLYTAVVAGFLISALGGSRTQIGGPTGAFVVIVAGIVMRFGMTGLAMVTLMAGIILVIMGLTGLGAAVRFIPRMVVVGFTNGIAILIASTQVKDFLGLRAGTVPSEFLPRMRLLAEHLPSVNWAAVGLGAATMAILLGLPRITRRVPASIVAVLVCTSAAFLLRLPVETIGSKFGGIPRGLPPFAIPSFHSEHILPLIPSAFTVALLAALESMLSAVVADGMTGDRHNSNVELVAQGIANMVSPLFGGIPATGAIARTATNIRAGARSPVSGMVHALTLLLILLVAAPLASYIPLATLAGVLFVVAWNMGEWHEIGAILQLDFAAISVWLVTFALTVFADLTVAVGIGLGLAALLYIYRVAETTTVSPVDEDYIRDGLPHVLQGRIIPPYVTLLRIHGPFLFGTTEKLIDATANIEAFTPVVILRLRNMSAIDATGIHAIETFAKRLSASGRTLLLCGAMEQPSRLLSAPRFLDHVGRENIMPNIQSALDRAKQVHAGEALAHAG
;
A
#
# COMPACT_ATOMS: atom_id res chain seq x y z
N MET A 1 -5.53 -31.84 -9.50
CA MET A 1 -4.14 -31.36 -9.30
C MET A 1 -3.88 -30.25 -10.31
N SER A 2 -4.05 -28.98 -9.93
CA SER A 2 -3.76 -27.84 -10.79
C SER A 2 -2.27 -27.54 -10.69
N LEU A 3 -1.53 -27.77 -11.76
CA LEU A 3 -0.18 -27.26 -11.94
C LEU A 3 -0.26 -25.72 -12.12
N SER A 4 -0.51 -25.00 -11.05
CA SER A 4 -0.28 -23.56 -10.99
C SER A 4 1.22 -23.37 -10.86
N ASN A 5 1.90 -23.19 -12.01
CA ASN A 5 3.28 -22.74 -12.00
C ASN A 5 3.25 -21.30 -11.46
N PRO A 6 3.73 -21.02 -10.23
CA PRO A 6 3.49 -19.74 -9.53
C PRO A 6 4.23 -18.54 -10.17
N SER A 7 4.97 -18.77 -11.25
CA SER A 7 5.80 -17.76 -11.92
C SER A 7 5.27 -17.29 -13.27
N LEU A 8 4.13 -17.83 -13.76
CA LEU A 8 3.61 -17.48 -15.08
C LEU A 8 2.56 -16.36 -15.02
N PRO A 9 2.54 -15.44 -16.00
CA PRO A 9 1.47 -14.45 -16.17
C PRO A 9 0.09 -15.10 -16.29
N LYS A 10 -0.94 -14.45 -15.75
CA LYS A 10 -2.34 -14.93 -15.85
C LYS A 10 -2.86 -14.99 -17.29
N SER A 11 -2.31 -14.20 -18.21
CA SER A 11 -2.61 -14.25 -19.65
C SER A 11 -2.28 -15.62 -20.24
N VAL A 12 -1.08 -16.14 -19.95
CA VAL A 12 -0.62 -17.46 -20.44
C VAL A 12 -1.49 -18.58 -19.86
N LEU A 13 -1.87 -18.47 -18.58
CA LEU A 13 -2.74 -19.45 -17.93
C LEU A 13 -4.17 -19.40 -18.49
N ALA A 14 -4.68 -18.21 -18.79
CA ALA A 14 -6.01 -18.02 -19.33
C ALA A 14 -6.14 -18.59 -20.76
N LEU A 15 -5.11 -18.46 -21.61
CA LEU A 15 -5.12 -18.97 -22.99
C LEU A 15 -5.39 -20.47 -23.09
N ARG A 16 -5.03 -21.26 -22.07
CA ARG A 16 -5.25 -22.71 -22.05
C ARG A 16 -6.73 -23.12 -22.05
N THR A 17 -7.61 -22.27 -21.53
CA THR A 17 -9.05 -22.52 -21.40
C THR A 17 -9.90 -21.45 -22.09
N TYR A 18 -9.28 -20.67 -22.99
CA TYR A 18 -9.93 -19.52 -23.60
C TYR A 18 -10.94 -19.95 -24.68
N THR A 19 -12.14 -19.38 -24.62
CA THR A 19 -13.22 -19.69 -25.54
C THR A 19 -13.70 -18.43 -26.27
N ALA A 20 -14.34 -18.58 -27.44
CA ALA A 20 -14.95 -17.47 -28.18
C ALA A 20 -15.97 -16.68 -27.32
N LYS A 21 -16.69 -17.35 -26.42
CA LYS A 21 -17.61 -16.70 -25.48
C LYS A 21 -16.87 -15.81 -24.48
N CYS A 22 -15.70 -16.26 -23.98
CA CYS A 22 -14.85 -15.43 -23.11
C CYS A 22 -14.33 -14.23 -23.87
N PHE A 23 -13.88 -14.41 -25.11
CA PHE A 23 -13.40 -13.32 -25.97
C PHE A 23 -14.46 -12.22 -26.14
N PHE A 24 -15.72 -12.59 -26.42
CA PHE A 24 -16.76 -11.60 -26.59
C PHE A 24 -17.04 -10.80 -25.31
N HIS A 25 -17.02 -11.44 -24.14
CA HIS A 25 -17.15 -10.73 -22.85
C HIS A 25 -15.96 -9.79 -22.62
N ASP A 26 -14.75 -10.26 -22.85
CA ASP A 26 -13.53 -9.46 -22.68
C ASP A 26 -13.48 -8.30 -23.68
N LEU A 27 -13.96 -8.49 -24.92
CA LEU A 27 -14.06 -7.44 -25.93
C LEU A 27 -15.02 -6.33 -25.46
N VAL A 28 -16.24 -6.69 -25.03
CA VAL A 28 -17.22 -5.70 -24.57
C VAL A 28 -16.70 -4.97 -23.33
N ALA A 29 -16.11 -5.69 -22.37
CA ALA A 29 -15.55 -5.10 -21.17
C ALA A 29 -14.39 -4.17 -21.49
N GLY A 30 -13.43 -4.62 -22.31
CA GLY A 30 -12.26 -3.85 -22.69
C GLY A 30 -12.62 -2.56 -23.43
N VAL A 31 -13.55 -2.62 -24.38
CA VAL A 31 -14.06 -1.42 -25.09
C VAL A 31 -14.74 -0.47 -24.10
N THR A 32 -15.60 -0.99 -23.23
CA THR A 32 -16.29 -0.16 -22.22
C THR A 32 -15.29 0.57 -21.32
N VAL A 33 -14.29 -0.15 -20.82
CA VAL A 33 -13.27 0.47 -19.95
C VAL A 33 -12.36 1.41 -20.72
N GLY A 34 -12.04 1.10 -21.99
CA GLY A 34 -11.26 1.98 -22.87
C GLY A 34 -11.94 3.35 -23.05
N LEU A 35 -13.24 3.33 -23.29
CA LEU A 35 -14.03 4.56 -23.39
C LEU A 35 -14.02 5.36 -22.08
N VAL A 36 -14.20 4.70 -20.92
CA VAL A 36 -14.13 5.36 -19.59
C VAL A 36 -12.74 5.92 -19.31
N ALA A 37 -11.70 5.21 -19.69
CA ALA A 37 -10.31 5.57 -19.40
C ALA A 37 -9.80 6.74 -20.27
N LEU A 38 -10.39 6.98 -21.42
CA LEU A 38 -9.95 8.03 -22.35
C LEU A 38 -9.87 9.43 -21.68
N PRO A 39 -10.98 9.98 -21.16
CA PRO A 39 -10.92 11.30 -20.51
C PRO A 39 -10.06 11.30 -19.25
N LEU A 40 -10.05 10.20 -18.51
CA LEU A 40 -9.24 10.08 -17.29
C LEU A 40 -7.73 10.11 -17.59
N ALA A 41 -7.28 9.37 -18.61
CA ALA A 41 -5.87 9.34 -18.98
C ALA A 41 -5.37 10.72 -19.43
N MET A 42 -6.15 11.45 -20.22
CA MET A 42 -5.84 12.82 -20.62
C MET A 42 -5.82 13.77 -19.41
N ALA A 43 -6.83 13.68 -18.56
CA ALA A 43 -6.96 14.54 -17.38
C ALA A 43 -5.81 14.32 -16.39
N PHE A 44 -5.38 13.08 -16.15
CA PHE A 44 -4.22 12.78 -15.30
C PHE A 44 -2.92 13.31 -15.90
N GLY A 45 -2.72 13.22 -17.22
CA GLY A 45 -1.58 13.85 -17.88
C GLY A 45 -1.55 15.36 -17.63
N ILE A 46 -2.64 16.05 -17.93
CA ILE A 46 -2.77 17.52 -17.75
C ILE A 46 -2.56 17.91 -16.28
N ALA A 47 -3.21 17.21 -15.36
CA ALA A 47 -3.08 17.48 -13.93
C ALA A 47 -1.67 17.24 -13.38
N SER A 48 -0.93 16.34 -14.01
CA SER A 48 0.49 16.05 -13.72
C SER A 48 1.46 17.07 -14.34
N GLY A 49 0.98 18.10 -15.00
CA GLY A 49 1.82 19.13 -15.65
C GLY A 49 2.48 18.64 -16.94
N VAL A 50 2.00 17.54 -17.54
CA VAL A 50 2.47 17.01 -18.81
C VAL A 50 1.38 17.12 -19.88
N THR A 51 1.67 16.69 -21.08
CA THR A 51 0.72 16.72 -22.18
C THR A 51 -0.38 15.65 -22.03
N PRO A 52 -1.61 15.88 -22.51
CA PRO A 52 -2.68 14.88 -22.45
C PRO A 52 -2.34 13.58 -23.17
N GLN A 53 -1.53 13.65 -24.24
CA GLN A 53 -1.05 12.47 -24.95
C GLN A 53 -0.12 11.59 -24.11
N ALA A 54 0.69 12.15 -23.22
CA ALA A 54 1.55 11.35 -22.34
C ALA A 54 0.73 10.41 -21.45
N GLY A 55 -0.41 10.88 -20.92
CA GLY A 55 -1.36 10.04 -20.20
C GLY A 55 -1.99 8.95 -21.07
N LEU A 56 -2.34 9.26 -22.32
CA LEU A 56 -2.87 8.27 -23.27
C LEU A 56 -1.82 7.23 -23.65
N TYR A 57 -0.59 7.66 -23.94
CA TYR A 57 0.51 6.74 -24.26
C TYR A 57 0.78 5.76 -23.11
N THR A 58 0.74 6.26 -21.89
CA THR A 58 0.83 5.41 -20.69
C THR A 58 -0.29 4.37 -20.61
N ALA A 59 -1.54 4.80 -20.85
CA ALA A 59 -2.69 3.90 -20.80
C ALA A 59 -2.63 2.83 -21.90
N VAL A 60 -2.10 3.18 -23.07
CA VAL A 60 -1.91 2.24 -24.19
C VAL A 60 -0.75 1.29 -23.89
N VAL A 61 0.45 1.81 -23.69
CA VAL A 61 1.68 0.99 -23.60
C VAL A 61 1.75 0.24 -22.27
N ALA A 62 1.73 0.97 -21.17
CA ALA A 62 1.82 0.34 -19.84
C ALA A 62 0.55 -0.47 -19.51
N GLY A 63 -0.64 0.02 -19.88
CA GLY A 63 -1.89 -0.71 -19.67
C GLY A 63 -1.92 -2.05 -20.42
N PHE A 64 -1.40 -2.11 -21.64
CA PHE A 64 -1.24 -3.36 -22.38
C PHE A 64 -0.27 -4.32 -21.69
N LEU A 65 0.92 -3.84 -21.32
CA LEU A 65 1.96 -4.67 -20.69
C LEU A 65 1.54 -5.21 -19.32
N ILE A 66 0.90 -4.38 -18.50
CA ILE A 66 0.37 -4.81 -17.20
C ILE A 66 -0.64 -5.94 -17.38
N SER A 67 -1.56 -5.80 -18.34
CA SER A 67 -2.56 -6.84 -18.61
C SER A 67 -1.95 -8.09 -19.23
N ALA A 68 -0.96 -7.93 -20.14
CA ALA A 68 -0.32 -9.05 -20.81
C ALA A 68 0.59 -9.88 -19.91
N LEU A 69 1.32 -9.23 -18.99
CA LEU A 69 2.34 -9.85 -18.14
C LEU A 69 1.89 -10.03 -16.69
N GLY A 70 0.74 -9.46 -16.31
CA GLY A 70 0.28 -9.35 -14.92
C GLY A 70 -0.09 -10.66 -14.25
N GLY A 71 -0.08 -10.60 -12.92
CA GLY A 71 -0.47 -11.66 -12.02
C GLY A 71 -1.97 -11.67 -11.68
N SER A 72 -2.76 -10.70 -12.15
CA SER A 72 -4.20 -10.60 -11.99
C SER A 72 -4.94 -10.88 -13.30
N ARG A 73 -6.13 -11.45 -13.23
CA ARG A 73 -6.92 -11.76 -14.44
C ARG A 73 -7.64 -10.57 -15.05
N THR A 74 -8.01 -9.60 -14.25
CA THR A 74 -8.95 -8.55 -14.67
C THR A 74 -8.48 -7.15 -14.37
N GLN A 75 -7.26 -7.01 -13.82
CA GLN A 75 -6.68 -5.72 -13.48
C GLN A 75 -6.44 -4.87 -14.74
N ILE A 76 -6.78 -3.59 -14.63
CA ILE A 76 -6.51 -2.58 -15.66
C ILE A 76 -5.41 -1.66 -15.14
N GLY A 77 -4.32 -1.56 -15.89
CA GLY A 77 -3.22 -0.65 -15.60
C GLY A 77 -3.29 0.65 -16.38
N GLY A 78 -2.48 1.63 -15.97
CA GLY A 78 -2.32 2.91 -16.66
C GLY A 78 -2.04 4.06 -15.69
N PRO A 79 -2.11 5.33 -16.13
CA PRO A 79 -1.93 6.48 -15.26
C PRO A 79 -3.07 6.57 -14.24
N THR A 80 -2.74 6.93 -12.99
CA THR A 80 -3.72 7.07 -11.90
C THR A 80 -3.62 8.43 -11.24
N GLY A 81 -4.67 8.81 -10.50
CA GLY A 81 -4.70 10.06 -9.75
C GLY A 81 -3.59 10.15 -8.71
N ALA A 82 -3.20 9.04 -8.10
CA ALA A 82 -2.17 9.02 -7.07
C ALA A 82 -0.80 9.54 -7.56
N PHE A 83 -0.50 9.36 -8.85
CA PHE A 83 0.74 9.86 -9.42
C PHE A 83 0.71 11.35 -9.78
N VAL A 84 -0.47 11.98 -9.87
CA VAL A 84 -0.60 13.35 -10.37
C VAL A 84 0.35 14.32 -9.66
N VAL A 85 0.34 14.31 -8.34
CA VAL A 85 1.12 15.27 -7.55
C VAL A 85 2.61 14.95 -7.58
N ILE A 86 2.98 13.66 -7.50
CA ILE A 86 4.38 13.21 -7.57
C ILE A 86 4.98 13.56 -8.93
N VAL A 87 4.27 13.24 -10.00
CA VAL A 87 4.72 13.51 -11.36
C VAL A 87 4.86 15.01 -11.58
N ALA A 88 3.88 15.82 -11.14
CA ALA A 88 3.96 17.28 -11.23
C ALA A 88 5.20 17.82 -10.48
N GLY A 89 5.47 17.33 -9.28
CA GLY A 89 6.66 17.72 -8.50
C GLY A 89 7.98 17.35 -9.18
N ILE A 90 8.06 16.14 -9.76
CA ILE A 90 9.25 15.68 -10.49
C ILE A 90 9.46 16.50 -11.76
N VAL A 91 8.39 16.75 -12.53
CA VAL A 91 8.45 17.54 -13.76
C VAL A 91 8.90 18.99 -13.48
N MET A 92 8.42 19.59 -12.42
CA MET A 92 8.82 20.96 -12.04
C MET A 92 10.30 21.05 -11.62
N ARG A 93 10.81 20.03 -10.93
CA ARG A 93 12.20 20.04 -10.41
C ARG A 93 13.23 19.54 -11.43
N PHE A 94 12.88 18.51 -12.19
CA PHE A 94 13.83 17.74 -13.03
C PHE A 94 13.40 17.65 -14.50
N GLY A 95 12.27 18.27 -14.88
CA GLY A 95 11.74 18.22 -16.24
C GLY A 95 11.25 16.84 -16.68
N MET A 96 10.92 16.73 -17.97
CA MET A 96 10.44 15.47 -18.56
C MET A 96 11.51 14.37 -18.59
N THR A 97 12.77 14.75 -18.79
CA THR A 97 13.89 13.80 -18.74
C THR A 97 14.05 13.18 -17.36
N GLY A 98 13.98 13.99 -16.30
CA GLY A 98 14.02 13.51 -14.91
C GLY A 98 12.84 12.59 -14.62
N LEU A 99 11.63 12.90 -15.10
CA LEU A 99 10.47 12.03 -14.96
C LEU A 99 10.68 10.68 -15.64
N ALA A 100 11.22 10.67 -16.85
CA ALA A 100 11.51 9.44 -17.58
C ALA A 100 12.52 8.56 -16.84
N MET A 101 13.59 9.17 -16.30
CA MET A 101 14.58 8.47 -15.46
C MET A 101 13.96 7.90 -14.19
N VAL A 102 13.19 8.69 -13.45
CA VAL A 102 12.47 8.23 -12.24
C VAL A 102 11.55 7.06 -12.55
N THR A 103 10.79 7.14 -13.65
CA THR A 103 9.84 6.08 -14.04
C THR A 103 10.57 4.78 -14.37
N LEU A 104 11.70 4.88 -15.11
CA LEU A 104 12.53 3.72 -15.42
C LEU A 104 13.16 3.11 -14.17
N MET A 105 13.75 3.93 -13.30
CA MET A 105 14.33 3.48 -12.02
C MET A 105 13.28 2.83 -11.12
N ALA A 106 12.08 3.41 -11.03
CA ALA A 106 10.95 2.83 -10.30
C ALA A 106 10.55 1.47 -10.89
N GLY A 107 10.55 1.35 -12.23
CA GLY A 107 10.31 0.08 -12.90
C GLY A 107 11.35 -1.00 -12.53
N ILE A 108 12.62 -0.65 -12.47
CA ILE A 108 13.69 -1.57 -12.03
C ILE A 108 13.47 -2.01 -10.58
N ILE A 109 13.16 -1.06 -9.68
CA ILE A 109 12.86 -1.37 -8.27
C ILE A 109 11.69 -2.36 -8.16
N LEU A 110 10.60 -2.14 -8.91
CA LEU A 110 9.44 -3.03 -8.92
C LEU A 110 9.77 -4.44 -9.43
N VAL A 111 10.60 -4.55 -10.49
CA VAL A 111 11.07 -5.86 -10.97
C VAL A 111 11.87 -6.58 -9.88
N ILE A 112 12.81 -5.88 -9.24
CA ILE A 112 13.60 -6.45 -8.14
C ILE A 112 12.67 -6.90 -6.99
N MET A 113 11.70 -6.08 -6.58
CA MET A 113 10.73 -6.43 -5.55
C MET A 113 9.92 -7.68 -5.93
N GLY A 114 9.49 -7.79 -7.18
CA GLY A 114 8.76 -8.96 -7.65
C GLY A 114 9.61 -10.23 -7.68
N LEU A 115 10.87 -10.15 -8.16
CA LEU A 115 11.78 -11.29 -8.24
C LEU A 115 12.28 -11.76 -6.86
N THR A 116 12.46 -10.85 -5.91
CA THR A 116 12.88 -11.17 -4.54
C THR A 116 11.74 -11.65 -3.64
N GLY A 117 10.49 -11.68 -4.14
CA GLY A 117 9.33 -12.10 -3.35
C GLY A 117 8.77 -11.04 -2.41
N LEU A 118 9.26 -9.80 -2.49
CA LEU A 118 8.78 -8.67 -1.66
C LEU A 118 7.35 -8.23 -2.00
N GLY A 119 6.73 -8.75 -3.05
CA GLY A 119 5.31 -8.50 -3.35
C GLY A 119 4.39 -8.85 -2.17
N ALA A 120 4.75 -9.87 -1.39
CA ALA A 120 4.02 -10.21 -0.18
C ALA A 120 4.23 -9.19 0.96
N ALA A 121 5.29 -8.38 0.94
CA ALA A 121 5.59 -7.40 2.00
C ALA A 121 4.66 -6.19 1.92
N VAL A 122 4.12 -5.86 0.76
CA VAL A 122 3.17 -4.74 0.57
C VAL A 122 1.93 -4.89 1.46
N ARG A 123 1.51 -6.11 1.79
CA ARG A 123 0.40 -6.40 2.72
C ARG A 123 0.64 -5.95 4.15
N PHE A 124 1.90 -5.70 4.53
CA PHE A 124 2.25 -5.23 5.88
C PHE A 124 2.14 -3.72 6.04
N ILE A 125 1.81 -2.98 4.97
CA ILE A 125 1.60 -1.53 5.06
C ILE A 125 0.29 -1.29 5.81
N PRO A 126 0.33 -0.54 6.92
CA PRO A 126 -0.86 -0.34 7.74
C PRO A 126 -1.92 0.47 6.99
N ARG A 127 -3.19 0.07 7.13
CA ARG A 127 -4.33 0.73 6.49
C ARG A 127 -4.40 2.23 6.78
N MET A 128 -4.01 2.65 8.01
CA MET A 128 -4.03 4.06 8.42
C MET A 128 -3.11 4.93 7.57
N VAL A 129 -1.93 4.40 7.18
CA VAL A 129 -1.01 5.09 6.27
C VAL A 129 -1.65 5.24 4.90
N VAL A 130 -2.26 4.17 4.37
CA VAL A 130 -2.92 4.19 3.05
C VAL A 130 -4.07 5.19 3.04
N VAL A 131 -4.97 5.16 4.04
CA VAL A 131 -6.12 6.07 4.10
C VAL A 131 -5.68 7.53 4.29
N GLY A 132 -4.71 7.81 5.18
CA GLY A 132 -4.16 9.15 5.36
C GLY A 132 -3.57 9.70 4.06
N PHE A 133 -2.83 8.87 3.36
CA PHE A 133 -2.22 9.19 2.08
C PHE A 133 -3.28 9.44 0.97
N THR A 134 -4.27 8.55 0.81
CA THR A 134 -5.32 8.72 -0.21
C THR A 134 -6.21 9.92 0.05
N ASN A 135 -6.56 10.21 1.32
CA ASN A 135 -7.26 11.45 1.69
C ASN A 135 -6.45 12.70 1.31
N GLY A 136 -5.14 12.70 1.62
CA GLY A 136 -4.25 13.81 1.28
C GLY A 136 -4.14 14.01 -0.24
N ILE A 137 -3.93 12.94 -1.01
CA ILE A 137 -3.89 12.99 -2.47
C ILE A 137 -5.21 13.51 -3.04
N ALA A 138 -6.35 13.09 -2.51
CA ALA A 138 -7.65 13.55 -2.99
C ALA A 138 -7.78 15.07 -2.88
N ILE A 139 -7.35 15.67 -1.77
CA ILE A 139 -7.32 17.12 -1.58
C ILE A 139 -6.33 17.78 -2.56
N LEU A 140 -5.15 17.19 -2.71
CA LEU A 140 -4.14 17.73 -3.63
C LEU A 140 -4.62 17.71 -5.08
N ILE A 141 -5.23 16.61 -5.55
CA ILE A 141 -5.81 16.52 -6.90
C ILE A 141 -6.90 17.57 -7.07
N ALA A 142 -7.85 17.64 -6.14
CA ALA A 142 -8.90 18.62 -6.19
C ALA A 142 -8.32 20.05 -6.30
N SER A 143 -7.31 20.39 -5.49
CA SER A 143 -6.66 21.69 -5.53
C SER A 143 -6.01 22.03 -6.88
N THR A 144 -5.48 21.04 -7.60
CA THR A 144 -4.92 21.26 -8.94
C THR A 144 -5.98 21.58 -9.99
N GLN A 145 -7.22 21.14 -9.77
CA GLN A 145 -8.31 21.33 -10.71
C GLN A 145 -9.03 22.68 -10.59
N VAL A 146 -8.85 23.39 -9.47
CA VAL A 146 -9.54 24.65 -9.20
C VAL A 146 -9.30 25.67 -10.30
N LYS A 147 -8.08 25.80 -10.82
CA LYS A 147 -7.74 26.71 -11.92
C LYS A 147 -8.59 26.45 -13.16
N ASP A 148 -8.58 25.23 -13.67
CA ASP A 148 -9.23 24.88 -14.93
C ASP A 148 -10.76 24.80 -14.76
N PHE A 149 -11.24 24.41 -13.56
CA PHE A 149 -12.68 24.40 -13.24
C PHE A 149 -13.29 25.80 -13.19
N LEU A 150 -12.60 26.73 -12.53
CA LEU A 150 -13.01 28.12 -12.45
C LEU A 150 -12.60 28.93 -13.69
N GLY A 151 -11.81 28.40 -14.60
CA GLY A 151 -11.29 29.06 -15.78
C GLY A 151 -10.43 30.28 -15.44
N LEU A 152 -9.59 30.18 -14.37
CA LEU A 152 -8.77 31.28 -13.88
C LEU A 152 -7.63 31.62 -14.84
N ARG A 153 -7.39 32.90 -15.08
CA ARG A 153 -6.26 33.42 -15.87
C ARG A 153 -4.98 33.52 -15.03
N ALA A 154 -4.60 32.40 -14.36
CA ALA A 154 -3.36 32.32 -13.63
C ALA A 154 -2.26 31.71 -14.53
N GLY A 155 -1.02 32.15 -14.39
CA GLY A 155 0.15 31.61 -15.09
C GLY A 155 0.49 30.18 -14.64
N THR A 156 1.78 29.89 -14.49
CA THR A 156 2.24 28.62 -13.92
C THR A 156 1.82 28.49 -12.46
N VAL A 157 1.13 27.39 -12.14
CA VAL A 157 0.61 27.14 -10.79
C VAL A 157 1.66 26.35 -10.00
N PRO A 158 2.02 26.76 -8.76
CA PRO A 158 2.97 26.04 -7.93
C PRO A 158 2.53 24.60 -7.62
N SER A 159 3.50 23.69 -7.46
CA SER A 159 3.23 22.30 -7.07
C SER A 159 2.84 22.18 -5.59
N GLU A 160 3.35 23.06 -4.74
CA GLU A 160 3.09 23.08 -3.31
C GLU A 160 1.67 23.57 -2.99
N PHE A 161 1.02 22.98 -1.99
CA PHE A 161 -0.38 23.24 -1.68
C PHE A 161 -0.65 24.69 -1.25
N LEU A 162 0.09 25.22 -0.27
CA LEU A 162 -0.17 26.56 0.27
C LEU A 162 0.11 27.69 -0.74
N PRO A 163 1.26 27.72 -1.46
CA PRO A 163 1.50 28.69 -2.52
C PRO A 163 0.46 28.61 -3.65
N ARG A 164 0.01 27.38 -3.98
CA ARG A 164 -1.06 27.16 -4.96
C ARG A 164 -2.36 27.80 -4.51
N MET A 165 -2.79 27.52 -3.29
CA MET A 165 -4.05 28.07 -2.75
C MET A 165 -4.02 29.60 -2.71
N ARG A 166 -2.88 30.19 -2.33
CA ARG A 166 -2.69 31.64 -2.34
C ARG A 166 -2.80 32.21 -3.75
N LEU A 167 -2.09 31.64 -4.72
CA LEU A 167 -2.16 32.09 -6.12
C LEU A 167 -3.59 32.00 -6.68
N LEU A 168 -4.30 30.89 -6.39
CA LEU A 168 -5.68 30.73 -6.85
C LEU A 168 -6.61 31.74 -6.22
N ALA A 169 -6.45 32.06 -4.93
CA ALA A 169 -7.23 33.07 -4.23
C ALA A 169 -6.99 34.47 -4.82
N GLU A 170 -5.76 34.84 -5.16
CA GLU A 170 -5.41 36.13 -5.79
C GLU A 170 -6.05 36.26 -7.19
N HIS A 171 -6.30 35.17 -7.91
CA HIS A 171 -6.88 35.17 -9.25
C HIS A 171 -8.39 34.92 -9.28
N LEU A 172 -9.07 34.76 -8.13
CA LEU A 172 -10.54 34.60 -8.08
C LEU A 172 -11.33 35.67 -8.85
N PRO A 173 -10.92 36.94 -8.90
CA PRO A 173 -11.64 37.94 -9.70
C PRO A 173 -11.68 37.62 -11.21
N SER A 174 -10.83 36.72 -11.71
CA SER A 174 -10.77 36.31 -13.12
C SER A 174 -11.66 35.11 -13.47
N VAL A 175 -12.59 34.70 -12.59
CA VAL A 175 -13.48 33.54 -12.78
C VAL A 175 -14.23 33.63 -14.09
N ASN A 176 -14.20 32.53 -14.85
CA ASN A 176 -14.99 32.37 -16.08
C ASN A 176 -16.25 31.53 -15.80
N TRP A 177 -17.39 32.16 -15.74
CA TRP A 177 -18.68 31.52 -15.43
C TRP A 177 -19.08 30.45 -16.46
N ALA A 178 -18.64 30.56 -17.72
CA ALA A 178 -18.89 29.53 -18.72
C ALA A 178 -18.08 28.22 -18.38
N ALA A 179 -16.85 28.39 -17.90
CA ALA A 179 -16.04 27.23 -17.42
C ALA A 179 -16.69 26.59 -16.18
N VAL A 180 -17.12 27.40 -15.20
CA VAL A 180 -17.84 26.92 -14.01
C VAL A 180 -19.09 26.13 -14.41
N GLY A 181 -19.89 26.68 -15.34
CA GLY A 181 -21.12 26.04 -15.84
C GLY A 181 -20.84 24.68 -16.48
N LEU A 182 -19.78 24.57 -17.30
CA LEU A 182 -19.37 23.30 -17.93
C LEU A 182 -18.83 22.28 -16.90
N GLY A 183 -18.01 22.75 -15.96
CA GLY A 183 -17.50 21.91 -14.88
C GLY A 183 -18.63 21.36 -14.00
N ALA A 184 -19.57 22.23 -13.59
CA ALA A 184 -20.73 21.84 -12.80
C ALA A 184 -21.67 20.89 -13.57
N ALA A 185 -21.93 21.15 -14.86
CA ALA A 185 -22.71 20.25 -15.72
C ALA A 185 -22.04 18.88 -15.85
N THR A 186 -20.72 18.85 -16.00
CA THR A 186 -19.94 17.60 -16.02
C THR A 186 -20.14 16.82 -14.73
N MET A 187 -19.99 17.46 -13.56
CA MET A 187 -20.20 16.82 -12.26
C MET A 187 -21.65 16.32 -12.11
N ALA A 188 -22.64 17.12 -12.52
CA ALA A 188 -24.06 16.75 -12.48
C ALA A 188 -24.34 15.48 -13.33
N ILE A 189 -23.75 15.40 -14.54
CA ILE A 189 -23.88 14.20 -15.40
C ILE A 189 -23.19 13.00 -14.75
N LEU A 190 -21.99 13.15 -14.22
CA LEU A 190 -21.23 12.06 -13.59
C LEU A 190 -21.92 11.47 -12.36
N LEU A 191 -22.59 12.32 -11.56
CA LEU A 191 -23.28 11.92 -10.34
C LEU A 191 -24.72 11.49 -10.60
N GLY A 192 -25.38 12.10 -11.60
CA GLY A 192 -26.80 11.86 -11.90
C GLY A 192 -27.04 10.68 -12.84
N LEU A 193 -26.28 10.58 -13.94
CA LEU A 193 -26.50 9.56 -14.97
C LEU A 193 -26.44 8.12 -14.42
N PRO A 194 -25.54 7.74 -13.52
CA PRO A 194 -25.51 6.39 -12.96
C PRO A 194 -26.76 6.00 -12.15
N ARG A 195 -27.56 6.98 -11.70
CA ARG A 195 -28.85 6.75 -11.04
C ARG A 195 -29.97 6.43 -12.04
N ILE A 196 -29.84 6.90 -13.29
CA ILE A 196 -30.82 6.70 -14.36
C ILE A 196 -30.47 5.45 -15.18
N THR A 197 -29.21 5.34 -15.61
CA THR A 197 -28.72 4.20 -16.39
C THR A 197 -27.27 3.88 -16.09
N ARG A 198 -26.97 2.60 -15.97
CA ARG A 198 -25.61 2.07 -15.81
C ARG A 198 -25.05 1.48 -17.11
N ARG A 199 -25.81 1.54 -18.20
CA ARG A 199 -25.43 0.94 -19.49
C ARG A 199 -24.44 1.80 -20.27
N VAL A 200 -24.44 3.10 -20.02
CA VAL A 200 -23.57 4.06 -20.74
C VAL A 200 -22.60 4.69 -19.74
N PRO A 201 -21.30 4.73 -20.04
CA PRO A 201 -20.30 5.36 -19.16
C PRO A 201 -20.57 6.86 -19.01
N ALA A 202 -20.82 7.32 -17.79
CA ALA A 202 -21.16 8.72 -17.50
C ALA A 202 -20.07 9.71 -17.91
N SER A 203 -18.78 9.31 -17.81
CA SER A 203 -17.63 10.13 -18.20
C SER A 203 -17.62 10.48 -19.69
N ILE A 204 -17.96 9.52 -20.55
CA ILE A 204 -18.06 9.76 -21.99
C ILE A 204 -19.22 10.70 -22.32
N VAL A 205 -20.39 10.44 -21.72
CA VAL A 205 -21.56 11.30 -21.91
C VAL A 205 -21.26 12.73 -21.48
N ALA A 206 -20.64 12.93 -20.32
CA ALA A 206 -20.27 14.24 -19.82
C ALA A 206 -19.32 14.97 -20.78
N VAL A 207 -18.26 14.27 -21.25
CA VAL A 207 -17.31 14.86 -22.20
C VAL A 207 -18.01 15.22 -23.52
N LEU A 208 -18.81 14.31 -24.10
CA LEU A 208 -19.50 14.57 -25.37
C LEU A 208 -20.50 15.71 -25.25
N VAL A 209 -21.35 15.71 -24.23
CA VAL A 209 -22.37 16.76 -24.02
C VAL A 209 -21.73 18.12 -23.79
N CYS A 210 -20.76 18.19 -22.85
CA CYS A 210 -20.11 19.47 -22.50
C CYS A 210 -19.23 19.99 -23.64
N THR A 211 -18.55 19.11 -24.39
CA THR A 211 -17.78 19.50 -25.58
C THR A 211 -18.70 20.02 -26.68
N SER A 212 -19.80 19.33 -26.97
CA SER A 212 -20.79 19.76 -27.96
C SER A 212 -21.42 21.10 -27.54
N ALA A 213 -21.78 21.27 -26.28
CA ALA A 213 -22.33 22.53 -25.76
C ALA A 213 -21.31 23.69 -25.91
N ALA A 214 -20.05 23.45 -25.52
CA ALA A 214 -19.00 24.48 -25.68
C ALA A 214 -18.78 24.88 -27.13
N PHE A 215 -18.78 23.90 -28.05
CA PHE A 215 -18.58 24.13 -29.47
C PHE A 215 -19.78 24.86 -30.11
N LEU A 216 -21.01 24.37 -29.90
CA LEU A 216 -22.23 24.92 -30.51
C LEU A 216 -22.55 26.31 -29.96
N LEU A 217 -22.38 26.52 -28.67
CA LEU A 217 -22.64 27.82 -28.02
C LEU A 217 -21.44 28.78 -28.10
N ARG A 218 -20.34 28.37 -28.72
CA ARG A 218 -19.09 29.14 -28.86
C ARG A 218 -18.63 29.74 -27.54
N LEU A 219 -18.64 28.93 -26.48
CA LEU A 219 -18.30 29.41 -25.14
C LEU A 219 -16.81 29.83 -25.08
N PRO A 220 -16.48 30.93 -24.42
CA PRO A 220 -15.10 31.42 -24.30
C PRO A 220 -14.33 30.63 -23.21
N VAL A 221 -14.05 29.37 -23.46
CA VAL A 221 -13.38 28.47 -22.51
C VAL A 221 -12.10 27.89 -23.13
N GLU A 222 -11.10 27.60 -22.29
CA GLU A 222 -9.89 26.90 -22.74
C GLU A 222 -10.22 25.44 -23.06
N THR A 223 -9.66 24.97 -24.18
CA THR A 223 -9.77 23.58 -24.64
C THR A 223 -8.39 22.93 -24.72
N ILE A 224 -8.34 21.61 -24.90
CA ILE A 224 -7.07 20.90 -25.15
C ILE A 224 -6.36 21.50 -26.38
N GLY A 225 -7.10 21.83 -27.42
CA GLY A 225 -6.56 22.44 -28.63
C GLY A 225 -5.94 23.80 -28.40
N SER A 226 -6.63 24.70 -27.65
CA SER A 226 -6.13 26.04 -27.40
C SER A 226 -4.89 26.07 -26.49
N LYS A 227 -4.78 25.14 -25.54
CA LYS A 227 -3.68 25.11 -24.55
C LYS A 227 -2.49 24.27 -24.99
N PHE A 228 -2.72 23.13 -25.65
CA PHE A 228 -1.68 22.16 -26.00
C PHE A 228 -1.45 22.00 -27.50
N GLY A 229 -2.15 22.75 -28.34
CA GLY A 229 -2.08 22.62 -29.81
C GLY A 229 -2.79 21.37 -30.36
N GLY A 230 -3.53 20.64 -29.51
CA GLY A 230 -4.23 19.41 -29.86
C GLY A 230 -3.44 18.13 -29.53
N ILE A 231 -3.98 17.00 -29.97
CA ILE A 231 -3.34 15.68 -29.82
C ILE A 231 -2.86 15.22 -31.18
N PRO A 232 -1.55 14.97 -31.37
CA PRO A 232 -1.03 14.50 -32.65
C PRO A 232 -1.61 13.13 -32.99
N ARG A 233 -1.93 12.92 -34.28
CA ARG A 233 -2.32 11.61 -34.79
C ARG A 233 -1.07 10.75 -34.93
N GLY A 234 -1.14 9.50 -34.51
CA GLY A 234 -0.08 8.54 -34.74
C GLY A 234 0.16 7.58 -33.58
N LEU A 235 1.04 6.66 -33.82
CA LEU A 235 1.53 5.76 -32.76
C LEU A 235 2.37 6.56 -31.76
N PRO A 236 2.41 6.14 -30.47
CA PRO A 236 3.34 6.70 -29.50
C PRO A 236 4.77 6.67 -30.06
N PRO A 237 5.48 7.81 -30.13
CA PRO A 237 6.82 7.85 -30.70
C PRO A 237 7.79 7.10 -29.78
N PHE A 238 8.59 6.20 -30.36
CA PHE A 238 9.67 5.55 -29.62
C PHE A 238 10.86 6.49 -29.55
N ALA A 239 11.30 6.82 -28.36
CA ALA A 239 12.49 7.60 -28.10
C ALA A 239 13.19 7.09 -26.83
N ILE A 240 14.50 6.94 -26.90
CA ILE A 240 15.30 6.62 -25.71
C ILE A 240 15.55 7.94 -24.97
N PRO A 241 15.09 8.05 -23.69
CA PRO A 241 15.35 9.26 -22.91
C PRO A 241 16.85 9.50 -22.76
N SER A 242 17.27 10.77 -22.83
CA SER A 242 18.65 11.13 -22.55
C SER A 242 18.94 10.92 -21.06
N PHE A 243 19.95 10.09 -20.77
CA PHE A 243 20.39 9.83 -19.40
C PHE A 243 21.55 10.74 -19.03
N HIS A 244 21.38 11.46 -17.90
CA HIS A 244 22.45 12.26 -17.30
C HIS A 244 22.82 11.61 -15.97
N SER A 245 24.00 11.00 -15.91
CA SER A 245 24.47 10.26 -14.72
C SER A 245 24.51 11.11 -13.45
N GLU A 246 24.73 12.41 -13.60
CA GLU A 246 24.78 13.40 -12.51
C GLU A 246 23.43 13.50 -11.73
N HIS A 247 22.32 13.14 -12.38
CA HIS A 247 21.00 13.24 -11.77
C HIS A 247 20.51 11.95 -11.10
N ILE A 248 21.23 10.83 -11.21
CA ILE A 248 20.76 9.53 -10.69
C ILE A 248 20.56 9.59 -9.16
N LEU A 249 21.56 10.03 -8.39
CA LEU A 249 21.48 10.07 -6.93
C LEU A 249 20.34 10.96 -6.41
N PRO A 250 20.13 12.19 -6.88
CA PRO A 250 19.00 13.02 -6.48
C PRO A 250 17.62 12.45 -6.83
N LEU A 251 17.53 11.56 -7.84
CA LEU A 251 16.28 10.97 -8.29
C LEU A 251 15.90 9.68 -7.54
N ILE A 252 16.82 9.04 -6.81
CA ILE A 252 16.57 7.79 -6.07
C ILE A 252 15.37 7.90 -5.12
N PRO A 253 15.22 8.93 -4.27
CA PRO A 253 14.07 9.04 -3.36
C PRO A 253 12.75 9.10 -4.13
N SER A 254 12.69 9.88 -5.21
CA SER A 254 11.50 9.98 -6.06
C SER A 254 11.18 8.64 -6.76
N ALA A 255 12.21 7.93 -7.24
CA ALA A 255 12.04 6.62 -7.87
C ALA A 255 11.53 5.58 -6.88
N PHE A 256 12.04 5.57 -5.66
CA PHE A 256 11.57 4.69 -4.59
C PHE A 256 10.10 4.98 -4.23
N THR A 257 9.73 6.26 -4.13
CA THR A 257 8.34 6.66 -3.85
C THR A 257 7.39 6.24 -4.95
N VAL A 258 7.77 6.46 -6.23
CA VAL A 258 6.96 6.02 -7.37
C VAL A 258 6.83 4.50 -7.38
N ALA A 259 7.91 3.75 -7.13
CA ALA A 259 7.86 2.29 -7.05
C ALA A 259 6.97 1.80 -5.92
N LEU A 260 7.11 2.37 -4.72
CA LEU A 260 6.31 1.98 -3.56
C LEU A 260 4.83 2.27 -3.78
N LEU A 261 4.50 3.45 -4.33
CA LEU A 261 3.13 3.81 -4.64
C LEU A 261 2.54 2.92 -5.75
N ALA A 262 3.31 2.64 -6.80
CA ALA A 262 2.90 1.70 -7.85
C ALA A 262 2.62 0.31 -7.28
N ALA A 263 3.49 -0.19 -6.40
CA ALA A 263 3.29 -1.47 -5.74
C ALA A 263 2.01 -1.48 -4.89
N LEU A 264 1.82 -0.44 -4.05
CA LEU A 264 0.65 -0.29 -3.19
C LEU A 264 -0.67 -0.29 -3.97
N GLU A 265 -0.81 0.64 -4.93
CA GLU A 265 -2.03 0.77 -5.72
C GLU A 265 -2.32 -0.48 -6.54
N SER A 266 -1.28 -1.07 -7.14
CA SER A 266 -1.43 -2.30 -7.90
C SER A 266 -1.92 -3.45 -7.04
N MET A 267 -1.34 -3.63 -5.85
CA MET A 267 -1.77 -4.70 -4.93
C MET A 267 -3.18 -4.44 -4.41
N LEU A 268 -3.53 -3.21 -4.04
CA LEU A 268 -4.89 -2.85 -3.66
C LEU A 268 -5.90 -3.12 -4.77
N SER A 269 -5.56 -2.74 -6.01
CA SER A 269 -6.39 -3.01 -7.19
C SER A 269 -6.58 -4.51 -7.43
N ALA A 270 -5.51 -5.31 -7.27
CA ALA A 270 -5.55 -6.76 -7.41
C ALA A 270 -6.39 -7.42 -6.30
N VAL A 271 -6.28 -6.96 -5.05
CA VAL A 271 -7.11 -7.44 -3.92
C VAL A 271 -8.59 -7.13 -4.15
N VAL A 272 -8.92 -5.94 -4.64
CA VAL A 272 -10.29 -5.59 -5.01
C VAL A 272 -10.81 -6.51 -6.14
N ALA A 273 -9.97 -6.77 -7.14
CA ALA A 273 -10.31 -7.71 -8.22
C ALA A 273 -10.57 -9.11 -7.69
N ASP A 274 -9.73 -9.62 -6.79
CA ASP A 274 -9.92 -10.93 -6.14
C ASP A 274 -11.24 -10.99 -5.37
N GLY A 275 -11.53 -9.96 -4.57
CA GLY A 275 -12.78 -9.88 -3.82
C GLY A 275 -14.05 -9.86 -4.69
N MET A 276 -13.95 -9.27 -5.89
CA MET A 276 -15.09 -9.21 -6.83
C MET A 276 -15.23 -10.45 -7.71
N THR A 277 -14.15 -11.17 -7.98
CA THR A 277 -14.13 -12.31 -8.92
C THR A 277 -14.01 -13.67 -8.24
N GLY A 278 -13.56 -13.71 -6.99
CA GLY A 278 -13.24 -14.94 -6.28
C GLY A 278 -11.93 -15.61 -6.75
N ASP A 279 -11.15 -14.95 -7.63
CA ASP A 279 -9.81 -15.42 -8.04
C ASP A 279 -8.75 -15.02 -7.01
N ARG A 280 -7.53 -15.46 -7.21
CA ARG A 280 -6.35 -15.01 -6.46
C ARG A 280 -5.27 -14.53 -7.41
N HIS A 281 -4.82 -13.32 -7.22
CA HIS A 281 -3.69 -12.77 -7.96
C HIS A 281 -2.36 -13.34 -7.47
N ASN A 282 -1.32 -13.21 -8.29
CA ASN A 282 0.06 -13.44 -7.91
C ASN A 282 0.78 -12.09 -7.76
N SER A 283 1.03 -11.67 -6.51
CA SER A 283 1.63 -10.38 -6.19
C SER A 283 3.01 -10.19 -6.82
N ASN A 284 3.85 -11.23 -6.87
CA ASN A 284 5.20 -11.13 -7.41
C ASN A 284 5.20 -10.96 -8.93
N VAL A 285 4.39 -11.76 -9.64
CA VAL A 285 4.21 -11.63 -11.09
C VAL A 285 3.62 -10.28 -11.45
N GLU A 286 2.68 -9.79 -10.63
CA GLU A 286 2.09 -8.47 -10.82
C GLU A 286 3.13 -7.35 -10.69
N LEU A 287 3.99 -7.38 -9.66
CA LEU A 287 5.05 -6.37 -9.51
C LEU A 287 6.07 -6.39 -10.64
N VAL A 288 6.43 -7.59 -11.14
CA VAL A 288 7.31 -7.70 -12.31
C VAL A 288 6.67 -7.06 -13.54
N ALA A 289 5.38 -7.32 -13.77
CA ALA A 289 4.64 -6.72 -14.88
C ALA A 289 4.53 -5.20 -14.77
N GLN A 290 4.23 -4.68 -13.57
CA GLN A 290 4.22 -3.26 -13.28
C GLN A 290 5.60 -2.63 -13.50
N GLY A 291 6.66 -3.32 -13.10
CA GLY A 291 8.04 -2.88 -13.30
C GLY A 291 8.40 -2.79 -14.78
N ILE A 292 8.13 -3.84 -15.56
CA ILE A 292 8.37 -3.85 -17.02
C ILE A 292 7.56 -2.74 -17.69
N ALA A 293 6.30 -2.56 -17.32
CA ALA A 293 5.45 -1.51 -17.88
C ALA A 293 6.01 -0.11 -17.60
N ASN A 294 6.52 0.14 -16.39
CA ASN A 294 7.13 1.41 -16.01
C ASN A 294 8.51 1.62 -16.65
N MET A 295 9.24 0.55 -16.99
CA MET A 295 10.48 0.67 -17.76
C MET A 295 10.20 1.03 -19.23
N VAL A 296 9.12 0.52 -19.81
CA VAL A 296 8.79 0.70 -21.21
C VAL A 296 7.99 1.98 -21.47
N SER A 297 7.12 2.40 -20.53
CA SER A 297 6.27 3.59 -20.65
C SER A 297 7.04 4.85 -21.08
N PRO A 298 8.15 5.24 -20.43
CA PRO A 298 8.88 6.45 -20.79
C PRO A 298 9.54 6.38 -22.18
N LEU A 299 9.82 5.18 -22.71
CA LEU A 299 10.35 5.02 -24.09
C LEU A 299 9.33 5.45 -25.15
N PHE A 300 8.06 5.51 -24.80
CA PHE A 300 6.97 5.95 -25.65
C PHE A 300 6.37 7.29 -25.19
N GLY A 301 7.14 8.08 -24.44
CA GLY A 301 6.68 9.37 -23.91
C GLY A 301 5.60 9.30 -22.86
N GLY A 302 5.41 8.13 -22.22
CA GLY A 302 4.46 7.92 -21.14
C GLY A 302 5.00 8.35 -19.78
N ILE A 303 4.09 8.40 -18.81
CA ILE A 303 4.34 8.70 -17.39
C ILE A 303 4.25 7.42 -16.55
N PRO A 304 4.55 7.46 -15.23
CA PRO A 304 4.38 6.30 -14.36
C PRO A 304 2.98 5.69 -14.40
N ALA A 305 2.93 4.37 -14.36
CA ALA A 305 1.71 3.58 -14.42
C ALA A 305 1.57 2.63 -13.22
N THR A 306 0.33 2.32 -12.86
CA THR A 306 -0.01 1.31 -11.87
C THR A 306 -1.37 0.69 -12.16
N GLY A 307 -1.79 -0.30 -11.35
CA GLY A 307 -3.15 -0.86 -11.40
C GLY A 307 -4.17 0.17 -10.91
N ALA A 308 -5.25 0.35 -11.67
CA ALA A 308 -6.28 1.34 -11.40
C ALA A 308 -7.53 0.69 -10.81
N ILE A 309 -7.79 0.87 -9.51
CA ILE A 309 -8.91 0.24 -8.78
C ILE A 309 -10.25 0.49 -9.47
N ALA A 310 -10.60 1.74 -9.76
CA ALA A 310 -11.89 2.10 -10.35
C ALA A 310 -12.09 1.50 -11.76
N ARG A 311 -11.03 1.50 -12.60
CA ARG A 311 -11.06 0.89 -13.94
C ARG A 311 -11.13 -0.62 -13.86
N THR A 312 -10.41 -1.25 -12.92
CA THR A 312 -10.48 -2.69 -12.65
C THR A 312 -11.88 -3.11 -12.22
N ALA A 313 -12.49 -2.41 -11.27
CA ALA A 313 -13.86 -2.65 -10.86
C ALA A 313 -14.88 -2.47 -12.01
N THR A 314 -14.67 -1.46 -12.87
CA THR A 314 -15.50 -1.24 -14.06
C THR A 314 -15.34 -2.38 -15.06
N ASN A 315 -14.13 -2.88 -15.28
CA ASN A 315 -13.82 -4.01 -16.14
C ASN A 315 -14.58 -5.27 -15.70
N ILE A 316 -14.51 -5.58 -14.42
CA ILE A 316 -15.22 -6.74 -13.83
C ILE A 316 -16.74 -6.59 -13.96
N ARG A 317 -17.30 -5.41 -13.63
CA ARG A 317 -18.73 -5.12 -13.78
C ARG A 317 -19.20 -5.19 -15.23
N ALA A 318 -18.34 -4.86 -16.18
CA ALA A 318 -18.62 -4.99 -17.61
C ALA A 318 -18.54 -6.43 -18.13
N GLY A 319 -18.14 -7.39 -17.27
CA GLY A 319 -18.13 -8.82 -17.57
C GLY A 319 -16.77 -9.39 -17.98
N ALA A 320 -15.67 -8.71 -17.71
CA ALA A 320 -14.32 -9.21 -17.96
C ALA A 320 -14.05 -10.56 -17.27
N ARG A 321 -13.39 -11.45 -17.99
CA ARG A 321 -13.07 -12.81 -17.51
C ARG A 321 -11.57 -13.14 -17.56
N SER A 322 -10.82 -12.39 -18.35
CA SER A 322 -9.40 -12.66 -18.54
C SER A 322 -8.60 -11.37 -18.78
N PRO A 323 -7.25 -11.45 -18.77
CA PRO A 323 -6.39 -10.31 -19.09
C PRO A 323 -6.57 -9.75 -20.50
N VAL A 324 -7.22 -10.48 -21.41
CA VAL A 324 -7.54 -10.01 -22.76
C VAL A 324 -8.39 -8.75 -22.73
N SER A 325 -9.30 -8.61 -21.75
CA SER A 325 -10.10 -7.39 -21.59
C SER A 325 -9.23 -6.13 -21.42
N GLY A 326 -8.13 -6.23 -20.65
CA GLY A 326 -7.20 -5.11 -20.47
C GLY A 326 -6.33 -4.85 -21.70
N MET A 327 -5.98 -5.89 -22.47
CA MET A 327 -5.31 -5.71 -23.78
C MET A 327 -6.25 -5.02 -24.76
N VAL A 328 -7.53 -5.42 -24.82
CA VAL A 328 -8.57 -4.76 -25.64
C VAL A 328 -8.78 -3.32 -25.20
N HIS A 329 -8.79 -3.03 -23.90
CA HIS A 329 -8.83 -1.66 -23.38
C HIS A 329 -7.71 -0.78 -23.97
N ALA A 330 -6.48 -1.26 -23.93
CA ALA A 330 -5.33 -0.55 -24.47
C ALA A 330 -5.43 -0.36 -26.01
N LEU A 331 -5.85 -1.39 -26.73
CA LEU A 331 -6.08 -1.31 -28.17
C LEU A 331 -7.24 -0.36 -28.52
N THR A 332 -8.29 -0.31 -27.72
CA THR A 332 -9.39 0.64 -27.88
C THR A 332 -8.90 2.08 -27.77
N LEU A 333 -8.08 2.37 -26.75
CA LEU A 333 -7.46 3.70 -26.58
C LEU A 333 -6.54 4.05 -27.74
N LEU A 334 -5.74 3.10 -28.21
CA LEU A 334 -4.89 3.28 -29.39
C LEU A 334 -5.71 3.59 -30.64
N LEU A 335 -6.78 2.85 -30.88
CA LEU A 335 -7.68 3.09 -32.02
C LEU A 335 -8.33 4.49 -31.95
N ILE A 336 -8.79 4.89 -30.78
CA ILE A 336 -9.35 6.23 -30.57
C ILE A 336 -8.28 7.30 -30.81
N LEU A 337 -7.05 7.09 -30.34
CA LEU A 337 -5.92 8.00 -30.58
C LEU A 337 -5.63 8.16 -32.06
N LEU A 338 -5.68 7.07 -32.83
CA LEU A 338 -5.39 7.11 -34.29
C LEU A 338 -6.50 7.81 -35.09
N VAL A 339 -7.77 7.59 -34.69
CA VAL A 339 -8.93 8.03 -35.49
C VAL A 339 -9.53 9.33 -34.96
N ALA A 340 -9.68 9.45 -33.63
CA ALA A 340 -10.47 10.52 -33.00
C ALA A 340 -9.61 11.58 -32.29
N ALA A 341 -8.27 11.53 -32.38
CA ALA A 341 -7.40 12.50 -31.72
C ALA A 341 -7.76 13.98 -32.03
N PRO A 342 -8.12 14.39 -33.26
CA PRO A 342 -8.51 15.77 -33.53
C PRO A 342 -9.77 16.22 -32.79
N LEU A 343 -10.71 15.32 -32.53
CA LEU A 343 -11.93 15.64 -31.79
C LEU A 343 -11.63 15.96 -30.32
N ALA A 344 -10.59 15.36 -29.75
CA ALA A 344 -10.15 15.65 -28.41
C ALA A 344 -9.66 17.09 -28.22
N SER A 345 -9.23 17.76 -29.29
CA SER A 345 -8.82 19.16 -29.24
C SER A 345 -9.95 20.12 -28.82
N TYR A 346 -11.20 19.74 -29.04
CA TYR A 346 -12.36 20.56 -28.68
C TYR A 346 -12.79 20.36 -27.22
N ILE A 347 -12.25 19.40 -26.49
CA ILE A 347 -12.64 19.11 -25.10
C ILE A 347 -12.23 20.29 -24.20
N PRO A 348 -13.21 20.90 -23.46
CA PRO A 348 -12.91 21.96 -22.52
C PRO A 348 -12.12 21.45 -21.31
N LEU A 349 -11.14 22.22 -20.85
CA LEU A 349 -10.37 21.87 -19.64
C LEU A 349 -11.24 21.84 -18.38
N ALA A 350 -12.24 22.73 -18.30
CA ALA A 350 -13.21 22.73 -17.20
C ALA A 350 -14.01 21.41 -17.12
N THR A 351 -14.31 20.78 -18.26
CA THR A 351 -14.94 19.44 -18.29
C THR A 351 -14.02 18.37 -17.69
N LEU A 352 -12.75 18.36 -18.07
CA LEU A 352 -11.78 17.42 -17.49
C LEU A 352 -11.54 17.69 -16.00
N ALA A 353 -11.51 18.95 -15.59
CA ALA A 353 -11.44 19.34 -14.18
C ALA A 353 -12.66 18.83 -13.38
N GLY A 354 -13.88 18.96 -13.93
CA GLY A 354 -15.07 18.37 -13.33
C GLY A 354 -15.00 16.86 -13.17
N VAL A 355 -14.45 16.15 -14.17
CA VAL A 355 -14.20 14.71 -14.06
C VAL A 355 -13.22 14.40 -12.92
N LEU A 356 -12.11 15.16 -12.83
CA LEU A 356 -11.09 14.93 -11.79
C LEU A 356 -11.56 15.33 -10.39
N PHE A 357 -12.46 16.29 -10.22
CA PHE A 357 -13.09 16.55 -8.92
C PHE A 357 -13.88 15.33 -8.42
N VAL A 358 -14.67 14.71 -9.29
CA VAL A 358 -15.43 13.49 -8.93
C VAL A 358 -14.47 12.34 -8.64
N VAL A 359 -13.39 12.20 -9.40
CA VAL A 359 -12.36 11.17 -9.17
C VAL A 359 -11.65 11.41 -7.83
N ALA A 360 -11.24 12.65 -7.54
CA ALA A 360 -10.61 13.02 -6.28
C ALA A 360 -11.53 12.70 -5.09
N TRP A 361 -12.80 13.05 -5.19
CA TRP A 361 -13.79 12.69 -4.16
C TRP A 361 -13.90 11.19 -3.94
N ASN A 362 -14.00 10.40 -5.01
CA ASN A 362 -14.12 8.95 -4.92
C ASN A 362 -12.84 8.26 -4.48
N MET A 363 -11.69 8.90 -4.64
CA MET A 363 -10.38 8.39 -4.25
C MET A 363 -10.10 8.58 -2.77
N GLY A 364 -10.63 9.67 -2.19
CA GLY A 364 -10.59 9.89 -0.76
C GLY A 364 -11.55 8.93 -0.05
N GLU A 365 -11.02 8.06 0.77
CA GLU A 365 -11.78 7.08 1.55
C GLU A 365 -12.46 7.75 2.77
N TRP A 366 -13.29 8.78 2.52
CA TRP A 366 -13.88 9.66 3.54
C TRP A 366 -14.71 8.92 4.58
N HIS A 367 -15.35 7.82 4.18
CA HIS A 367 -16.13 6.96 5.08
C HIS A 367 -15.29 6.26 6.13
N GLU A 368 -13.99 6.04 5.87
CA GLU A 368 -13.07 5.42 6.82
C GLU A 368 -12.70 6.36 7.97
N ILE A 369 -12.78 7.67 7.78
CA ILE A 369 -12.40 8.66 8.80
C ILE A 369 -13.21 8.45 10.09
N GLY A 370 -14.52 8.23 9.96
CA GLY A 370 -15.38 7.96 11.11
C GLY A 370 -14.97 6.71 11.90
N ALA A 371 -14.56 5.66 11.20
CA ALA A 371 -14.07 4.43 11.82
C ALA A 371 -12.68 4.63 12.47
N ILE A 372 -11.78 5.39 11.80
CA ILE A 372 -10.44 5.68 12.33
C ILE A 372 -10.52 6.49 13.62
N LEU A 373 -11.40 7.49 13.69
CA LEU A 373 -11.58 8.34 14.88
C LEU A 373 -12.14 7.58 16.11
N GLN A 374 -12.64 6.36 15.92
CA GLN A 374 -13.08 5.46 17.00
C GLN A 374 -11.96 4.51 17.45
N LEU A 375 -10.82 4.51 16.78
CA LEU A 375 -9.66 3.70 17.15
C LEU A 375 -8.83 4.37 18.25
N ASP A 376 -7.74 3.72 18.62
CA ASP A 376 -6.79 4.24 19.58
C ASP A 376 -5.98 5.45 19.06
N PHE A 377 -5.41 6.21 19.96
CA PHE A 377 -4.61 7.40 19.65
C PHE A 377 -3.45 7.12 18.67
N ALA A 378 -2.86 5.93 18.74
CA ALA A 378 -1.77 5.53 17.86
C ALA A 378 -2.23 5.47 16.38
N ALA A 379 -3.37 4.83 16.11
CA ALA A 379 -3.93 4.74 14.77
C ALA A 379 -4.35 6.11 14.21
N ILE A 380 -4.99 6.94 15.05
CA ILE A 380 -5.37 8.32 14.69
C ILE A 380 -4.13 9.15 14.36
N SER A 381 -3.06 9.04 15.16
CA SER A 381 -1.81 9.78 14.95
C SER A 381 -1.15 9.40 13.63
N VAL A 382 -1.06 8.11 13.29
CA VAL A 382 -0.50 7.64 12.01
C VAL A 382 -1.30 8.20 10.84
N TRP A 383 -2.63 8.12 10.88
CA TRP A 383 -3.50 8.66 9.84
C TRP A 383 -3.32 10.17 9.69
N LEU A 384 -3.39 10.93 10.80
CA LEU A 384 -3.32 12.39 10.78
C LEU A 384 -1.96 12.91 10.30
N VAL A 385 -0.87 12.32 10.80
CA VAL A 385 0.50 12.69 10.41
C VAL A 385 0.71 12.39 8.92
N THR A 386 0.32 11.20 8.46
CA THR A 386 0.43 10.85 7.03
C THR A 386 -0.40 11.78 6.16
N PHE A 387 -1.63 12.08 6.54
CA PHE A 387 -2.50 13.02 5.85
C PHE A 387 -1.90 14.43 5.79
N ALA A 388 -1.47 14.97 6.93
CA ALA A 388 -0.92 16.31 7.01
C ALA A 388 0.37 16.45 6.20
N LEU A 389 1.29 15.50 6.32
CA LEU A 389 2.53 15.50 5.54
C LEU A 389 2.26 15.34 4.04
N THR A 390 1.24 14.57 3.64
CA THR A 390 0.84 14.44 2.23
C THR A 390 0.39 15.78 1.67
N VAL A 391 -0.39 16.56 2.42
CA VAL A 391 -0.95 17.84 1.94
C VAL A 391 0.06 18.97 2.00
N PHE A 392 0.83 19.08 3.10
CA PHE A 392 1.61 20.27 3.42
C PHE A 392 3.12 20.12 3.23
N ALA A 393 3.62 18.90 3.07
CA ALA A 393 5.04 18.63 2.85
C ALA A 393 5.26 17.93 1.49
N ASP A 394 6.22 17.02 1.44
CA ASP A 394 6.51 16.18 0.28
C ASP A 394 5.90 14.80 0.44
N LEU A 395 5.34 14.27 -0.63
CA LEU A 395 4.68 12.96 -0.66
C LEU A 395 5.64 11.82 -0.29
N THR A 396 6.92 11.93 -0.67
CA THR A 396 7.98 10.97 -0.33
C THR A 396 8.20 10.93 1.18
N VAL A 397 8.24 12.12 1.79
CA VAL A 397 8.39 12.28 3.24
C VAL A 397 7.16 11.73 3.98
N ALA A 398 5.95 12.01 3.46
CA ALA A 398 4.71 11.53 4.07
C ALA A 398 4.65 10.01 4.18
N VAL A 399 4.97 9.31 3.08
CA VAL A 399 4.97 7.83 3.06
C VAL A 399 6.06 7.27 3.97
N GLY A 400 7.28 7.84 3.91
CA GLY A 400 8.41 7.38 4.74
C GLY A 400 8.14 7.57 6.24
N ILE A 401 7.72 8.76 6.66
CA ILE A 401 7.41 9.06 8.07
C ILE A 401 6.16 8.29 8.52
N GLY A 402 5.10 8.23 7.70
CA GLY A 402 3.89 7.48 8.02
C GLY A 402 4.16 6.00 8.28
N LEU A 403 4.95 5.36 7.42
CA LEU A 403 5.34 3.96 7.58
C LEU A 403 6.27 3.77 8.79
N GLY A 404 7.25 4.66 8.97
CA GLY A 404 8.16 4.63 10.13
C GLY A 404 7.40 4.79 11.45
N LEU A 405 6.49 5.76 11.54
CA LEU A 405 5.64 5.98 12.72
C LEU A 405 4.74 4.76 12.99
N ALA A 406 4.12 4.21 11.96
CA ALA A 406 3.28 3.02 12.10
C ALA A 406 4.08 1.80 12.58
N ALA A 407 5.30 1.60 12.10
CA ALA A 407 6.19 0.53 12.55
C ALA A 407 6.60 0.73 14.02
N LEU A 408 6.97 1.95 14.43
CA LEU A 408 7.31 2.28 15.81
C LEU A 408 6.13 2.04 16.77
N LEU A 409 4.94 2.49 16.39
CA LEU A 409 3.74 2.31 17.21
C LEU A 409 3.29 0.85 17.28
N TYR A 410 3.53 0.07 16.21
CA TYR A 410 3.31 -1.37 16.24
C TYR A 410 4.26 -2.07 17.23
N ILE A 411 5.57 -1.72 17.19
CA ILE A 411 6.57 -2.24 18.13
C ILE A 411 6.18 -1.88 19.58
N TYR A 412 5.79 -0.63 19.81
CA TYR A 412 5.33 -0.17 21.13
C TYR A 412 4.12 -0.98 21.63
N ARG A 413 3.12 -1.19 20.77
CA ARG A 413 1.93 -1.99 21.11
C ARG A 413 2.28 -3.45 21.43
N VAL A 414 3.17 -4.06 20.65
CA VAL A 414 3.68 -5.41 20.93
C VAL A 414 4.38 -5.46 22.27
N ALA A 415 5.20 -4.45 22.57
CA ALA A 415 5.87 -4.34 23.86
C ALA A 415 4.87 -4.18 25.02
N GLU A 416 3.84 -3.38 24.85
CA GLU A 416 2.81 -3.15 25.89
C GLU A 416 2.00 -4.42 26.20
N THR A 417 1.65 -5.20 25.20
CA THR A 417 0.87 -6.44 25.35
C THR A 417 1.67 -7.61 25.94
N THR A 418 3.00 -7.53 25.92
CA THR A 418 3.85 -8.53 26.57
C THR A 418 3.87 -8.31 28.06
N THR A 419 3.66 -9.34 28.85
CA THR A 419 3.74 -9.28 30.32
C THR A 419 4.67 -10.34 30.88
N VAL A 420 5.40 -9.97 31.91
CA VAL A 420 6.18 -10.88 32.76
C VAL A 420 5.65 -10.73 34.17
N SER A 421 5.09 -11.80 34.76
CA SER A 421 4.46 -11.72 36.04
C SER A 421 4.63 -13.02 36.84
N PRO A 422 4.67 -12.96 38.18
CA PRO A 422 4.56 -14.14 39.00
C PRO A 422 3.18 -14.79 38.81
N VAL A 423 3.14 -16.08 39.07
CA VAL A 423 1.89 -16.86 39.13
C VAL A 423 1.58 -17.04 40.60
N ASP A 424 0.61 -16.30 41.09
CA ASP A 424 0.11 -16.37 42.44
C ASP A 424 -1.10 -17.32 42.60
N GLU A 425 -1.56 -17.50 43.83
CA GLU A 425 -2.72 -18.35 44.11
C GLU A 425 -3.99 -17.79 43.49
N ASP A 426 -4.13 -16.47 43.41
CA ASP A 426 -5.29 -15.82 42.82
C ASP A 426 -5.35 -16.09 41.30
N TYR A 427 -4.20 -16.04 40.60
CA TYR A 427 -4.14 -16.43 39.18
C TYR A 427 -4.54 -17.90 38.98
N ILE A 428 -4.18 -18.79 39.93
CA ILE A 428 -4.52 -20.21 39.82
C ILE A 428 -6.02 -20.44 40.07
N ARG A 429 -6.65 -19.62 40.95
CA ARG A 429 -8.04 -19.77 41.39
C ARG A 429 -9.04 -19.09 40.45
N ASP A 430 -8.78 -17.86 40.02
CA ASP A 430 -9.77 -16.95 39.42
C ASP A 430 -9.73 -16.89 37.89
N GLY A 431 -8.88 -17.65 37.23
CA GLY A 431 -8.71 -17.63 35.75
C GLY A 431 -9.67 -18.55 34.98
N LEU A 432 -9.74 -18.32 33.69
CA LEU A 432 -10.28 -19.30 32.72
C LEU A 432 -9.61 -20.67 32.93
N PRO A 433 -10.29 -21.82 32.68
CA PRO A 433 -9.69 -23.15 32.84
C PRO A 433 -8.30 -23.25 32.22
N HIS A 434 -7.29 -23.45 33.02
CA HIS A 434 -5.90 -23.54 32.57
C HIS A 434 -5.15 -24.72 33.25
N VAL A 435 -4.00 -25.08 32.66
CA VAL A 435 -3.22 -26.28 33.04
C VAL A 435 -2.69 -26.23 34.50
N LEU A 436 -2.66 -25.07 35.14
CA LEU A 436 -2.24 -24.92 36.55
C LEU A 436 -3.38 -25.10 37.54
N GLN A 437 -4.65 -25.12 37.09
CA GLN A 437 -5.80 -25.24 37.91
C GLN A 437 -5.79 -26.60 38.66
N GLY A 438 -5.92 -26.56 39.99
CA GLY A 438 -5.85 -27.75 40.82
C GLY A 438 -4.44 -28.30 41.10
N ARG A 439 -3.36 -27.58 40.70
CA ARG A 439 -1.99 -27.96 41.03
C ARG A 439 -1.48 -27.17 42.23
N ILE A 440 -0.80 -27.88 43.12
CA ILE A 440 -0.13 -27.28 44.28
C ILE A 440 1.29 -26.91 43.86
N ILE A 441 1.63 -25.62 43.94
CA ILE A 441 3.02 -25.15 43.74
C ILE A 441 3.74 -25.29 45.08
N PRO A 442 4.86 -26.02 45.15
CA PRO A 442 5.60 -26.17 46.40
C PRO A 442 6.15 -24.81 46.89
N PRO A 443 6.24 -24.61 48.21
CA PRO A 443 6.67 -23.32 48.79
C PRO A 443 8.12 -22.92 48.45
N TYR A 444 8.95 -23.86 48.00
CA TYR A 444 10.31 -23.61 47.53
C TYR A 444 10.42 -23.28 46.02
N VAL A 445 9.27 -23.10 45.34
CA VAL A 445 9.20 -22.80 43.89
C VAL A 445 8.56 -21.43 43.65
N THR A 446 9.28 -20.54 43.00
CA THR A 446 8.70 -19.32 42.42
C THR A 446 8.35 -19.57 40.97
N LEU A 447 7.11 -19.36 40.56
CA LEU A 447 6.67 -19.55 39.21
C LEU A 447 6.44 -18.18 38.53
N LEU A 448 7.24 -17.89 37.49
CA LEU A 448 7.08 -16.72 36.63
C LEU A 448 6.53 -17.16 35.27
N ARG A 449 5.79 -16.26 34.60
CA ARG A 449 5.30 -16.49 33.24
C ARG A 449 5.66 -15.33 32.34
N ILE A 450 5.96 -15.65 31.08
CA ILE A 450 6.02 -14.69 29.97
C ILE A 450 4.79 -14.91 29.09
N HIS A 451 4.03 -13.84 28.86
CA HIS A 451 2.87 -13.83 27.97
C HIS A 451 3.10 -12.82 26.86
N GLY A 452 2.93 -13.24 25.59
CA GLY A 452 3.20 -12.42 24.42
C GLY A 452 4.58 -12.66 23.82
N PRO A 453 4.94 -11.93 22.74
CA PRO A 453 6.24 -12.04 22.07
C PRO A 453 7.34 -11.37 22.92
N PHE A 454 8.40 -12.12 23.22
CA PHE A 454 9.52 -11.66 24.05
C PHE A 454 10.68 -11.21 23.14
N LEU A 455 10.59 -9.97 22.65
CA LEU A 455 11.48 -9.36 21.67
C LEU A 455 12.21 -8.16 22.28
N PHE A 456 13.12 -7.53 21.49
CA PHE A 456 13.70 -6.26 21.89
C PHE A 456 12.59 -5.25 22.28
N GLY A 457 12.83 -4.43 23.30
CA GLY A 457 11.80 -3.52 23.87
C GLY A 457 10.86 -4.16 24.88
N THR A 458 10.87 -5.51 25.07
CA THR A 458 10.07 -6.20 26.09
C THR A 458 10.92 -6.81 27.20
N THR A 459 12.23 -6.88 27.02
CA THR A 459 13.16 -7.52 27.96
C THR A 459 13.27 -6.80 29.30
N GLU A 460 13.05 -5.49 29.33
CA GLU A 460 13.00 -4.69 30.56
C GLU A 460 11.93 -5.23 31.52
N LYS A 461 10.79 -5.72 31.04
CA LYS A 461 9.75 -6.31 31.87
C LYS A 461 10.22 -7.55 32.66
N LEU A 462 11.16 -8.34 32.09
CA LEU A 462 11.79 -9.43 32.83
C LEU A 462 12.74 -8.86 33.90
N ILE A 463 13.50 -7.84 33.56
CA ILE A 463 14.43 -7.19 34.49
C ILE A 463 13.67 -6.61 35.67
N ASP A 464 12.57 -5.87 35.39
CA ASP A 464 11.72 -5.27 36.42
C ASP A 464 11.04 -6.33 37.31
N ALA A 465 10.44 -7.35 36.68
CA ALA A 465 9.80 -8.46 37.41
C ALA A 465 10.80 -9.28 38.24
N THR A 466 12.08 -9.19 37.96
CA THR A 466 13.17 -9.92 38.62
C THR A 466 14.16 -9.00 39.34
N ALA A 467 13.79 -7.74 39.59
CA ALA A 467 14.67 -6.76 40.25
C ALA A 467 15.10 -7.22 41.64
N ASN A 468 14.18 -7.80 42.41
CA ASN A 468 14.45 -8.33 43.75
C ASN A 468 14.62 -9.86 43.72
N ILE A 469 15.80 -10.31 43.32
CA ILE A 469 16.15 -11.76 43.26
C ILE A 469 16.11 -12.42 44.63
N GLU A 470 16.39 -11.68 45.71
CA GLU A 470 16.41 -12.20 47.08
C GLU A 470 15.03 -12.65 47.55
N ALA A 471 13.97 -12.07 47.00
CA ALA A 471 12.59 -12.47 47.28
C ALA A 471 12.20 -13.82 46.64
N PHE A 472 13.00 -14.35 45.72
CA PHE A 472 12.69 -15.62 45.07
C PHE A 472 13.13 -16.82 45.91
N THR A 473 12.37 -17.87 45.76
CA THR A 473 12.66 -19.18 46.35
C THR A 473 13.86 -19.84 45.67
N PRO A 474 14.45 -20.91 46.25
CA PRO A 474 15.61 -21.59 45.68
C PRO A 474 15.45 -22.04 44.27
N VAL A 475 14.24 -22.44 43.85
CA VAL A 475 13.95 -22.86 42.49
C VAL A 475 12.99 -21.89 41.83
N VAL A 476 13.40 -21.35 40.67
CA VAL A 476 12.58 -20.43 39.86
C VAL A 476 12.19 -21.12 38.56
N ILE A 477 10.90 -21.25 38.31
CA ILE A 477 10.37 -21.81 37.06
C ILE A 477 9.87 -20.66 36.17
N LEU A 478 10.45 -20.49 34.98
CA LEU A 478 9.98 -19.55 33.98
C LEU A 478 9.14 -20.27 32.92
N ARG A 479 7.84 -20.01 32.93
CA ARG A 479 6.86 -20.63 32.04
C ARG A 479 6.75 -19.85 30.73
N LEU A 480 7.02 -20.55 29.61
CA LEU A 480 7.12 -19.98 28.26
C LEU A 480 5.96 -20.37 27.33
N ARG A 481 4.92 -21.04 27.85
CA ARG A 481 3.81 -21.57 27.05
C ARG A 481 3.08 -20.50 26.23
N ASN A 482 2.98 -19.31 26.74
CA ASN A 482 2.31 -18.20 26.09
C ASN A 482 3.29 -17.21 25.42
N MET A 483 4.56 -17.56 25.36
CA MET A 483 5.57 -16.81 24.64
C MET A 483 5.55 -17.21 23.16
N SER A 484 4.94 -16.37 22.34
CA SER A 484 4.71 -16.67 20.90
C SER A 484 5.97 -16.57 20.05
N ALA A 485 6.93 -15.74 20.42
CA ALA A 485 8.19 -15.53 19.74
C ALA A 485 9.27 -15.04 20.70
N ILE A 486 10.54 -15.31 20.36
CA ILE A 486 11.73 -14.78 21.04
C ILE A 486 12.78 -14.41 20.00
N ASP A 487 13.55 -13.35 20.25
CA ASP A 487 14.70 -12.95 19.43
C ASP A 487 16.04 -13.09 20.21
N ALA A 488 17.13 -12.65 19.60
CA ALA A 488 18.46 -12.70 20.22
C ALA A 488 18.52 -11.88 21.53
N THR A 489 17.81 -10.76 21.60
CA THR A 489 17.77 -9.88 22.79
C THR A 489 17.00 -10.57 23.93
N GLY A 490 15.88 -11.23 23.60
CA GLY A 490 15.11 -12.01 24.56
C GLY A 490 15.89 -13.21 25.11
N ILE A 491 16.63 -13.93 24.28
CA ILE A 491 17.52 -15.02 24.70
C ILE A 491 18.57 -14.50 25.68
N HIS A 492 19.24 -13.40 25.33
CA HIS A 492 20.27 -12.80 26.19
C HIS A 492 19.72 -12.34 27.54
N ALA A 493 18.48 -11.82 27.56
CA ALA A 493 17.82 -11.44 28.81
C ALA A 493 17.55 -12.65 29.72
N ILE A 494 17.12 -13.80 29.16
CA ILE A 494 16.95 -15.04 29.92
C ILE A 494 18.29 -15.60 30.38
N GLU A 495 19.34 -15.57 29.56
CA GLU A 495 20.71 -15.97 29.95
C GLU A 495 21.22 -15.12 31.12
N THR A 496 21.03 -13.81 31.05
CA THR A 496 21.42 -12.87 32.11
C THR A 496 20.67 -13.16 33.40
N PHE A 497 19.37 -13.41 33.31
CA PHE A 497 18.54 -13.81 34.45
C PHE A 497 19.01 -15.14 35.06
N ALA A 498 19.31 -16.13 34.24
CA ALA A 498 19.86 -17.41 34.69
C ALA A 498 21.18 -17.24 35.45
N LYS A 499 22.13 -16.43 34.93
CA LYS A 499 23.39 -16.11 35.60
C LYS A 499 23.21 -15.42 36.95
N ARG A 500 22.30 -14.44 37.01
CA ARG A 500 21.98 -13.72 38.27
C ARG A 500 21.39 -14.66 39.31
N LEU A 501 20.49 -15.59 38.94
CA LEU A 501 19.94 -16.59 39.81
C LEU A 501 21.02 -17.55 40.31
N SER A 502 21.85 -18.08 39.43
CA SER A 502 22.95 -18.98 39.78
C SER A 502 23.95 -18.32 40.74
N ALA A 503 24.29 -17.05 40.53
CA ALA A 503 25.17 -16.28 41.40
C ALA A 503 24.58 -16.07 42.81
N SER A 504 23.24 -16.15 42.95
CA SER A 504 22.53 -16.07 44.22
C SER A 504 22.14 -17.44 44.84
N GLY A 505 22.75 -18.53 44.29
CA GLY A 505 22.46 -19.89 44.74
C GLY A 505 21.08 -20.43 44.40
N ARG A 506 20.44 -19.90 43.32
CA ARG A 506 19.13 -20.29 42.87
C ARG A 506 19.19 -20.94 41.50
N THR A 507 18.30 -21.87 41.22
CA THR A 507 18.24 -22.62 39.96
C THR A 507 17.09 -22.15 39.09
N LEU A 508 17.36 -21.80 37.79
CA LEU A 508 16.35 -21.50 36.80
C LEU A 508 15.93 -22.76 36.04
N LEU A 509 14.62 -23.02 36.00
CA LEU A 509 14.01 -24.02 35.15
C LEU A 509 13.11 -23.34 34.10
N LEU A 510 13.19 -23.81 32.85
CA LEU A 510 12.33 -23.32 31.76
C LEU A 510 11.32 -24.39 31.39
N CYS A 511 10.06 -24.02 31.11
CA CYS A 511 9.08 -25.01 30.70
C CYS A 511 8.07 -24.51 29.66
N GLY A 512 7.67 -25.45 28.80
CA GLY A 512 6.52 -25.28 27.89
C GLY A 512 6.76 -24.33 26.73
N ALA A 513 8.00 -24.14 26.27
CA ALA A 513 8.30 -23.30 25.11
C ALA A 513 7.60 -23.81 23.84
N MET A 514 7.04 -22.87 23.04
CA MET A 514 6.49 -23.14 21.71
C MET A 514 7.61 -23.47 20.71
N GLU A 515 7.26 -23.89 19.50
CA GLU A 515 8.19 -24.39 18.49
C GLU A 515 9.34 -23.41 18.18
N GLN A 516 9.05 -22.13 17.89
CA GLN A 516 10.07 -21.13 17.56
C GLN A 516 10.98 -20.80 18.77
N PRO A 517 10.47 -20.48 19.96
CA PRO A 517 11.28 -20.32 21.16
C PRO A 517 12.08 -21.58 21.52
N SER A 518 11.47 -22.76 21.48
CA SER A 518 12.13 -24.03 21.82
C SER A 518 13.35 -24.29 20.92
N ARG A 519 13.21 -24.06 19.62
CA ARG A 519 14.32 -24.22 18.66
C ARG A 519 15.51 -23.31 19.00
N LEU A 520 15.26 -22.06 19.39
CA LEU A 520 16.32 -21.10 19.72
C LEU A 520 16.93 -21.34 21.10
N LEU A 521 16.12 -21.72 22.09
CA LEU A 521 16.58 -22.06 23.45
C LEU A 521 17.33 -23.40 23.50
N SER A 522 17.26 -24.20 22.45
CA SER A 522 18.04 -25.45 22.32
C SER A 522 19.44 -25.23 21.70
N ALA A 523 19.83 -23.99 21.42
CA ALA A 523 21.15 -23.66 20.89
C ALA A 523 22.26 -23.99 21.93
N PRO A 524 23.42 -24.59 21.51
CA PRO A 524 24.47 -25.01 22.45
C PRO A 524 24.89 -23.92 23.42
N ARG A 525 25.11 -22.70 22.93
CA ARG A 525 25.50 -21.56 23.76
C ARG A 525 24.50 -21.25 24.90
N PHE A 526 23.20 -21.40 24.65
CA PHE A 526 22.17 -21.16 25.67
C PHE A 526 22.15 -22.30 26.70
N LEU A 527 22.34 -23.54 26.22
CA LEU A 527 22.39 -24.75 27.09
C LEU A 527 23.57 -24.71 28.07
N ASP A 528 24.69 -24.10 27.69
CA ASP A 528 25.86 -23.95 28.57
C ASP A 528 25.57 -23.08 29.80
N HIS A 529 24.54 -22.23 29.75
CA HIS A 529 24.17 -21.32 30.84
C HIS A 529 23.00 -21.82 31.72
N VAL A 530 22.07 -22.55 31.13
CA VAL A 530 20.85 -22.99 31.84
C VAL A 530 20.93 -24.47 32.22
N GLY A 531 21.66 -25.27 31.45
CA GLY A 531 21.66 -26.71 31.54
C GLY A 531 20.53 -27.36 30.74
N ARG A 532 20.84 -28.37 29.96
CA ARG A 532 19.85 -29.07 29.13
C ARG A 532 18.76 -29.73 29.97
N GLU A 533 19.12 -30.24 31.13
CA GLU A 533 18.27 -30.90 32.12
C GLU A 533 17.26 -29.92 32.79
N ASN A 534 17.44 -28.62 32.63
CA ASN A 534 16.61 -27.58 33.21
C ASN A 534 15.61 -26.99 32.20
N ILE A 535 15.54 -27.53 30.96
CA ILE A 535 14.56 -27.17 29.95
C ILE A 535 13.53 -28.28 29.78
N MET A 536 12.30 -28.02 30.24
CA MET A 536 11.24 -29.03 30.36
C MET A 536 10.13 -28.83 29.33
N PRO A 537 9.53 -29.91 28.81
CA PRO A 537 8.45 -29.82 27.83
C PRO A 537 7.15 -29.23 28.43
N ASN A 538 6.94 -29.40 29.72
CA ASN A 538 5.71 -28.99 30.39
C ASN A 538 5.93 -28.67 31.88
N ILE A 539 4.93 -28.09 32.51
CA ILE A 539 5.00 -27.66 33.90
C ILE A 539 5.12 -28.83 34.88
N GLN A 540 4.55 -30.01 34.59
CA GLN A 540 4.67 -31.17 35.46
C GLN A 540 6.11 -31.63 35.56
N SER A 541 6.77 -31.78 34.43
CA SER A 541 8.18 -32.16 34.39
C SER A 541 9.08 -31.14 35.08
N ALA A 542 8.71 -29.83 34.98
CA ALA A 542 9.44 -28.78 35.70
C ALA A 542 9.27 -28.85 37.21
N LEU A 543 8.07 -29.17 37.72
CA LEU A 543 7.83 -29.37 39.14
C LEU A 543 8.54 -30.64 39.65
N ASP A 544 8.57 -31.71 38.88
CA ASP A 544 9.30 -32.94 39.23
C ASP A 544 10.81 -32.68 39.27
N ARG A 545 11.36 -31.89 38.35
CA ARG A 545 12.75 -31.44 38.38
C ARG A 545 13.05 -30.52 39.56
N ALA A 546 12.14 -29.63 39.88
CA ALA A 546 12.26 -28.74 41.05
C ALA A 546 12.40 -29.52 42.35
N LYS A 547 11.69 -30.64 42.52
CA LYS A 547 11.83 -31.53 43.66
C LYS A 547 13.24 -32.13 43.74
N GLN A 548 13.79 -32.55 42.60
CA GLN A 548 15.14 -33.16 42.54
C GLN A 548 16.22 -32.12 42.89
N VAL A 549 16.11 -30.90 42.37
CA VAL A 549 17.05 -29.81 42.66
C VAL A 549 17.01 -29.46 44.14
N HIS A 550 15.81 -29.26 44.72
CA HIS A 550 15.65 -28.93 46.11
C HIS A 550 16.15 -30.04 47.07
N ALA A 551 15.94 -31.32 46.73
CA ALA A 551 16.46 -32.44 47.52
C ALA A 551 17.99 -32.52 47.43
N GLY A 552 18.60 -32.24 46.27
CA GLY A 552 20.06 -32.19 46.10
C GLY A 552 20.72 -31.06 46.87
N GLU A 553 20.13 -29.88 46.90
CA GLU A 553 20.59 -28.74 47.68
C GLU A 553 20.48 -28.99 49.19
N ALA A 554 19.39 -29.64 49.66
CA ALA A 554 19.20 -30.00 51.05
C ALA A 554 20.28 -31.00 51.54
N LEU A 555 20.70 -31.93 50.67
CA LEU A 555 21.79 -32.87 50.98
C LEU A 555 23.19 -32.19 50.98
N ALA A 556 23.40 -31.20 50.14
CA ALA A 556 24.66 -30.45 50.08
C ALA A 556 24.84 -29.46 51.27
N HIS A 557 23.79 -29.06 51.91
CA HIS A 557 23.79 -28.22 53.15
C HIS A 557 23.82 -29.05 54.44
N ALA A 558 23.57 -30.35 54.35
CA ALA A 558 23.56 -31.28 55.51
C ALA A 558 24.89 -32.04 55.68
N GLY A 559 25.82 -31.98 54.74
CA GLY A 559 27.17 -32.54 54.77
C GLY A 559 28.21 -31.42 54.86
#